data_07f52656c1006ef34f92a76a4a5adab7
#
_entry.id   07f52656c1006ef34f92a76a4a5adab7
#
_cell.length_a   1.000
_cell.length_b   1.000
_cell.length_c   1.000
_cell.angle_alpha   90.00
_cell.angle_beta   90.00
_cell.angle_gamma   90.00
#
_symmetry.space_group_name_H-M   'P 1'
#
loop_
_entity.id
_entity.type
_entity.pdbx_description
1 polymer ?
#
loop_
_entity_poly.entity_id
_entity_poly.type
_entity_poly.pdbx_seq_one_letter_code
_entity_poly.pdbx_strand_id
1 'polypeptide(L)'
;MLKVVEINNLTVQYPDVKALDDVSLVVNQGDFLGIIGPNGAGKSTLFASMLGLNTRYKGTIKFFDEDIKKSKNYLKELGYVPQKPIFEKNFPVTVTDVVRMGLRKESDENKIDEILQQLWIHELRERRIGELSGGQQQRVFIAKA
;
A
#
# COMPACT_ATOMS: atom_id res chain seq x y z
N MET A 1 -14.91 17.57 8.38
CA MET A 1 -13.65 16.84 8.12
C MET A 1 -13.72 16.20 6.74
N LEU A 2 -12.63 16.24 5.98
CA LEU A 2 -12.59 15.61 4.65
C LEU A 2 -12.49 14.09 4.83
N LYS A 3 -13.48 13.37 4.31
CA LYS A 3 -13.44 11.91 4.26
C LYS A 3 -12.43 11.46 3.19
N VAL A 4 -11.44 10.69 3.58
CA VAL A 4 -10.45 10.11 2.67
C VAL A 4 -10.90 8.74 2.20
N VAL A 5 -11.40 7.91 3.13
CA VAL A 5 -11.93 6.58 2.83
C VAL A 5 -13.31 6.44 3.46
N GLU A 6 -14.25 5.91 2.70
CA GLU A 6 -15.57 5.51 3.19
C GLU A 6 -15.89 4.11 2.68
N ILE A 7 -16.13 3.19 3.60
CA ILE A 7 -16.56 1.82 3.32
C ILE A 7 -17.93 1.62 3.93
N ASN A 8 -18.87 1.12 3.13
CA ASN A 8 -20.23 0.83 3.58
C ASN A 8 -20.60 -0.62 3.22
N ASN A 9 -21.01 -1.37 4.26
CA ASN A 9 -21.55 -2.73 4.19
C ASN A 9 -20.70 -3.69 3.36
N LEU A 10 -19.36 -3.60 3.52
CA LEU A 10 -18.40 -4.41 2.76
C LEU A 10 -18.47 -5.86 3.20
N THR A 11 -18.88 -6.72 2.28
CA THR A 11 -18.92 -8.17 2.49
C THR A 11 -18.13 -8.87 1.42
N VAL A 12 -17.18 -9.72 1.82
CA VAL A 12 -16.37 -10.57 0.94
C VAL A 12 -16.60 -12.02 1.30
N GLN A 13 -17.12 -12.78 0.34
CA GLN A 13 -17.38 -14.20 0.46
C GLN A 13 -16.48 -14.98 -0.49
N TYR A 14 -15.67 -15.87 0.04
CA TYR A 14 -14.98 -16.93 -0.69
C TYR A 14 -15.83 -18.23 -0.64
N PRO A 15 -15.53 -19.26 -1.45
CA PRO A 15 -16.35 -20.49 -1.47
C PRO A 15 -16.62 -21.06 -0.07
N ASP A 16 -15.59 -21.14 0.78
CA ASP A 16 -15.65 -21.81 2.06
C ASP A 16 -15.62 -20.87 3.28
N VAL A 17 -15.44 -19.54 3.05
CA VAL A 17 -15.29 -18.60 4.16
C VAL A 17 -15.82 -17.21 3.82
N LYS A 18 -16.58 -16.62 4.73
CA LYS A 18 -16.92 -15.21 4.71
C LYS A 18 -15.76 -14.43 5.37
N ALA A 19 -14.91 -13.83 4.54
CA ALA A 19 -13.71 -13.12 5.00
C ALA A 19 -14.01 -11.74 5.58
N LEU A 20 -15.02 -11.06 5.07
CA LEU A 20 -15.57 -9.81 5.62
C LEU A 20 -17.09 -9.91 5.64
N ASP A 21 -17.71 -9.45 6.72
CA ASP A 21 -19.15 -9.48 6.92
C ASP A 21 -19.63 -8.11 7.38
N ASP A 22 -20.30 -7.40 6.47
CA ASP A 22 -20.96 -6.11 6.73
C ASP A 22 -20.05 -5.05 7.38
N VAL A 23 -18.81 -4.96 6.93
CA VAL A 23 -17.83 -4.01 7.48
C VAL A 23 -18.09 -2.61 6.96
N SER A 24 -18.24 -1.66 7.88
CA SER A 24 -18.37 -0.23 7.57
C SER A 24 -17.36 0.57 8.37
N LEU A 25 -16.66 1.50 7.72
CA LEU A 25 -15.72 2.41 8.39
C LEU A 25 -15.52 3.70 7.57
N VAL A 26 -15.12 4.74 8.28
CA VAL A 26 -14.74 6.03 7.68
C VAL A 26 -13.36 6.40 8.20
N VAL A 27 -12.50 6.89 7.29
CA VAL A 27 -11.19 7.46 7.62
C VAL A 27 -11.18 8.90 7.12
N ASN A 28 -10.88 9.84 7.99
CA ASN A 28 -10.79 11.25 7.63
C ASN A 28 -9.33 11.66 7.41
N GLN A 29 -9.13 12.78 6.78
CA GLN A 29 -7.80 13.37 6.63
C GLN A 29 -7.15 13.61 7.99
N GLY A 30 -5.93 13.11 8.16
CA GLY A 30 -5.16 13.21 9.39
C GLY A 30 -5.40 12.07 10.39
N ASP A 31 -6.36 11.16 10.12
CA ASP A 31 -6.58 10.02 10.99
C ASP A 31 -5.41 9.02 10.91
N PHE A 32 -5.11 8.40 12.05
CA PHE A 32 -4.25 7.23 12.17
C PHE A 32 -5.12 6.04 12.62
N LEU A 33 -5.45 5.15 11.69
CA LEU A 33 -6.31 4.00 11.94
C LEU A 33 -5.50 2.71 12.07
N GLY A 34 -5.56 2.07 13.25
CA GLY A 34 -5.02 0.74 13.49
C GLY A 34 -6.08 -0.34 13.26
N ILE A 35 -5.78 -1.33 12.40
CA ILE A 35 -6.62 -2.51 12.19
C ILE A 35 -5.96 -3.71 12.84
N ILE A 36 -6.53 -4.19 13.94
CA ILE A 36 -6.01 -5.29 14.74
C ILE A 36 -6.94 -6.50 14.71
N GLY A 37 -6.39 -7.66 14.91
CA GLY A 37 -7.13 -8.93 14.97
C GLY A 37 -6.23 -10.13 14.70
N PRO A 38 -6.70 -11.36 14.99
CA PRO A 38 -5.95 -12.59 14.77
C PRO A 38 -5.66 -12.84 13.28
N ASN A 39 -4.80 -13.83 13.00
CA ASN A 39 -4.61 -14.30 11.63
C ASN A 39 -5.93 -14.89 11.11
N GLY A 40 -6.25 -14.61 9.84
CA GLY A 40 -7.53 -15.01 9.24
C GLY A 40 -8.71 -14.05 9.49
N ALA A 41 -8.58 -13.00 10.32
CA ALA A 41 -9.65 -12.04 10.62
C ALA A 41 -10.04 -11.11 9.44
N GLY A 42 -9.58 -11.35 8.22
CA GLY A 42 -9.96 -10.57 7.05
C GLY A 42 -9.17 -9.27 6.81
N LYS A 43 -8.17 -8.94 7.66
CA LYS A 43 -7.38 -7.70 7.51
C LYS A 43 -6.78 -7.54 6.11
N SER A 44 -6.10 -8.58 5.61
CA SER A 44 -5.49 -8.55 4.27
C SER A 44 -6.55 -8.49 3.16
N THR A 45 -7.72 -9.11 3.37
CA THR A 45 -8.85 -9.03 2.43
C THR A 45 -9.41 -7.61 2.37
N LEU A 46 -9.51 -6.93 3.50
CA LEU A 46 -9.94 -5.53 3.55
C LEU A 46 -8.98 -4.64 2.75
N PHE A 47 -7.67 -4.73 3.02
CA PHE A 47 -6.67 -3.96 2.26
C PHE A 47 -6.67 -4.32 0.77
N ALA A 48 -6.76 -5.61 0.41
CA ALA A 48 -6.84 -6.04 -0.99
C ALA A 48 -8.07 -5.47 -1.70
N SER A 49 -9.20 -5.38 -1.00
CA SER A 49 -10.42 -4.77 -1.54
C SER A 49 -10.26 -3.26 -1.72
N MET A 50 -9.68 -2.55 -0.76
CA MET A 50 -9.40 -1.11 -0.84
C MET A 50 -8.42 -0.77 -1.97
N LEU A 51 -7.41 -1.61 -2.19
CA LEU A 51 -6.43 -1.45 -3.28
C LEU A 51 -6.99 -1.85 -4.66
N GLY A 52 -8.23 -2.36 -4.72
CA GLY A 52 -8.83 -2.84 -5.95
C GLY A 52 -8.24 -4.14 -6.50
N LEU A 53 -7.43 -4.85 -5.67
CA LEU A 53 -6.88 -6.17 -5.99
C LEU A 53 -7.94 -7.28 -5.87
N ASN A 54 -8.89 -7.11 -4.95
CA ASN A 54 -10.07 -7.94 -4.85
C ASN A 54 -11.29 -7.12 -5.27
N THR A 55 -11.93 -7.49 -6.38
CA THR A 55 -13.11 -6.81 -6.92
C THR A 55 -14.42 -7.55 -6.63
N ARG A 56 -14.34 -8.76 -6.05
CA ARG A 56 -15.50 -9.60 -5.74
C ARG A 56 -16.01 -9.32 -4.32
N TYR A 57 -16.74 -8.23 -4.18
CA TYR A 57 -17.36 -7.85 -2.90
C TYR A 57 -18.73 -7.22 -3.11
N LYS A 58 -19.58 -7.28 -2.06
CA LYS A 58 -20.80 -6.48 -1.92
C LYS A 58 -20.48 -5.24 -1.10
N GLY A 59 -21.32 -4.21 -1.21
CA GLY A 59 -21.07 -2.93 -0.56
C GLY A 59 -20.30 -1.94 -1.44
N THR A 60 -19.85 -0.85 -0.84
CA THR A 60 -19.15 0.22 -1.54
C THR A 60 -17.85 0.59 -0.84
N ILE A 61 -16.84 0.94 -1.62
CA ILE A 61 -15.58 1.53 -1.16
C ILE A 61 -15.36 2.80 -1.95
N LYS A 62 -15.19 3.91 -1.25
CA LYS A 62 -14.92 5.21 -1.86
C LYS A 62 -13.63 5.78 -1.31
N PHE A 63 -12.84 6.41 -2.19
CA PHE A 63 -11.75 7.29 -1.84
C PHE A 63 -12.08 8.69 -2.35
N PHE A 64 -11.99 9.69 -1.48
CA PHE A 64 -12.31 11.09 -1.82
C PHE A 64 -13.68 11.21 -2.51
N ASP A 65 -14.71 10.54 -1.96
CA ASP A 65 -16.07 10.44 -2.49
C ASP A 65 -16.23 9.70 -3.84
N GLU A 66 -15.14 9.26 -4.48
CA GLU A 66 -15.20 8.45 -5.71
C GLU A 66 -15.24 6.95 -5.42
N ASP A 67 -16.20 6.24 -6.00
CA ASP A 67 -16.29 4.78 -5.92
C ASP A 67 -15.15 4.13 -6.71
N ILE A 68 -14.36 3.26 -6.05
CA ILE A 68 -13.21 2.59 -6.66
C ILE A 68 -13.54 1.66 -7.81
N LYS A 69 -14.81 1.25 -7.95
CA LYS A 69 -15.28 0.48 -9.11
C LYS A 69 -15.46 1.35 -10.36
N LYS A 70 -15.67 2.66 -10.17
CA LYS A 70 -15.93 3.61 -11.25
C LYS A 70 -14.68 4.32 -11.74
N SER A 71 -13.72 4.55 -10.85
CA SER A 71 -12.50 5.30 -11.14
C SER A 71 -11.28 4.65 -10.48
N LYS A 72 -10.13 4.78 -11.12
CA LYS A 72 -8.83 4.37 -10.58
C LYS A 72 -7.96 5.56 -10.17
N ASN A 73 -8.50 6.78 -10.21
CA ASN A 73 -7.75 8.00 -9.89
C ASN A 73 -7.20 8.00 -8.45
N TYR A 74 -7.93 7.38 -7.52
CA TYR A 74 -7.52 7.27 -6.12
C TYR A 74 -6.15 6.59 -5.95
N LEU A 75 -5.74 5.71 -6.87
CA LEU A 75 -4.43 5.03 -6.81
C LEU A 75 -3.25 6.00 -6.88
N LYS A 76 -3.45 7.19 -7.47
CA LYS A 76 -2.44 8.24 -7.52
C LYS A 76 -2.18 8.88 -6.15
N GLU A 77 -3.13 8.76 -5.23
CA GLU A 77 -3.07 9.33 -3.89
C GLU A 77 -2.74 8.28 -2.82
N LEU A 78 -2.56 7.01 -3.22
CA LEU A 78 -2.24 5.91 -2.32
C LEU A 78 -0.75 5.58 -2.34
N GLY A 79 -0.13 5.56 -1.14
CA GLY A 79 1.09 4.83 -0.89
C GLY A 79 0.75 3.46 -0.27
N TYR A 80 1.35 2.39 -0.78
CA TYR A 80 1.17 1.04 -0.23
C TYR A 80 2.51 0.39 0.08
N VAL A 81 2.67 -0.01 1.34
CA VAL A 81 3.84 -0.77 1.80
C VAL A 81 3.40 -2.19 2.15
N PRO A 82 3.83 -3.22 1.40
CA PRO A 82 3.47 -4.59 1.68
C PRO A 82 4.14 -5.10 2.97
N GLN A 83 3.49 -6.04 3.65
CA GLN A 83 4.02 -6.65 4.88
C GLN A 83 5.34 -7.41 4.65
N LYS A 84 5.45 -8.11 3.54
CA LYS A 84 6.66 -8.82 3.11
C LYS A 84 6.89 -8.52 1.63
N PRO A 85 7.85 -7.68 1.31
CA PRO A 85 8.29 -7.55 -0.07
C PRO A 85 8.95 -8.86 -0.50
N ILE A 86 8.52 -9.42 -1.62
CA ILE A 86 9.10 -10.64 -2.19
C ILE A 86 9.99 -10.22 -3.34
N PHE A 87 11.30 -10.29 -3.13
CA PHE A 87 12.28 -10.21 -4.22
C PHE A 87 13.13 -11.45 -4.25
N GLU A 88 13.38 -11.96 -5.44
CA GLU A 88 14.43 -12.95 -5.65
C GLU A 88 15.80 -12.30 -5.39
N LYS A 89 16.71 -13.05 -4.72
CA LYS A 89 18.05 -12.52 -4.36
C LYS A 89 18.84 -12.00 -5.57
N ASN A 90 18.60 -12.59 -6.73
CA ASN A 90 19.31 -12.24 -7.97
C ASN A 90 18.59 -11.18 -8.82
N PHE A 91 17.51 -10.56 -8.31
CA PHE A 91 16.80 -9.55 -9.07
C PHE A 91 17.69 -8.31 -9.28
N PRO A 92 17.97 -7.92 -10.53
CA PRO A 92 19.04 -6.97 -10.85
C PRO A 92 18.58 -5.51 -10.71
N VAL A 93 17.87 -5.18 -9.62
CA VAL A 93 17.30 -3.84 -9.38
C VAL A 93 17.93 -3.28 -8.11
N THR A 94 18.44 -2.05 -8.22
CA THR A 94 19.04 -1.34 -7.09
C THR A 94 17.98 -0.67 -6.19
N VAL A 95 18.40 -0.23 -5.01
CA VAL A 95 17.56 0.57 -4.11
C VAL A 95 17.04 1.81 -4.83
N THR A 96 17.93 2.54 -5.51
CA THR A 96 17.57 3.74 -6.30
C THR A 96 16.49 3.43 -7.33
N ASP A 97 16.61 2.32 -8.07
CA ASP A 97 15.63 1.93 -9.08
C ASP A 97 14.26 1.66 -8.47
N VAL A 98 14.21 0.98 -7.32
CA VAL A 98 12.95 0.69 -6.63
C VAL A 98 12.27 1.97 -6.16
N VAL A 99 13.02 2.90 -5.58
CA VAL A 99 12.46 4.18 -5.13
C VAL A 99 11.99 5.03 -6.31
N ARG A 100 12.76 5.04 -7.41
CA ARG A 100 12.39 5.72 -8.66
C ARG A 100 11.05 5.25 -9.22
N MET A 101 10.72 3.95 -9.10
CA MET A 101 9.41 3.41 -9.51
C MET A 101 8.22 4.04 -8.75
N GLY A 102 8.45 4.67 -7.60
CA GLY A 102 7.46 5.39 -6.84
C GLY A 102 7.26 6.85 -7.26
N LEU A 103 8.19 7.40 -8.05
CA LEU A 103 8.09 8.79 -8.49
C LEU A 103 6.89 8.99 -9.41
N ARG A 104 6.17 10.07 -9.18
CA ARG A 104 5.04 10.49 -10.04
C ARG A 104 5.50 11.26 -11.28
N LYS A 105 6.66 11.92 -11.19
CA LYS A 105 7.26 12.72 -12.26
C LYS A 105 8.78 12.55 -12.25
N GLU A 106 9.39 12.53 -13.42
CA GLU A 106 10.85 12.52 -13.55
C GLU A 106 11.53 13.73 -12.89
N SER A 107 10.84 14.87 -12.83
CA SER A 107 11.33 16.08 -12.13
C SER A 107 11.55 15.89 -10.62
N ASP A 108 11.06 14.81 -10.06
CA ASP A 108 11.18 14.51 -8.63
C ASP A 108 12.43 13.65 -8.31
N GLU A 109 13.31 13.39 -9.26
CA GLU A 109 14.53 12.58 -9.11
C GLU A 109 15.41 13.07 -7.93
N ASN A 110 15.51 14.38 -7.74
CA ASN A 110 16.28 14.96 -6.62
C ASN A 110 15.74 14.56 -5.24
N LYS A 111 14.48 14.18 -5.14
CA LYS A 111 13.86 13.74 -3.88
C LYS A 111 14.31 12.35 -3.45
N ILE A 112 14.86 11.54 -4.37
CA ILE A 112 15.32 10.18 -4.04
C ILE A 112 16.39 10.25 -2.96
N ASP A 113 17.42 11.07 -3.15
CA ASP A 113 18.51 11.18 -2.18
C ASP A 113 18.02 11.69 -0.83
N GLU A 114 17.12 12.67 -0.83
CA GLU A 114 16.52 13.20 0.41
C GLU A 114 15.75 12.12 1.18
N ILE A 115 14.88 11.35 0.50
CA ILE A 115 14.09 10.30 1.17
C ILE A 115 14.97 9.14 1.65
N LEU A 116 16.00 8.76 0.90
CA LEU A 116 16.95 7.74 1.30
C LEU A 116 17.75 8.16 2.54
N GLN A 117 18.13 9.45 2.66
CA GLN A 117 18.76 10.00 3.85
C GLN A 117 17.82 9.97 5.06
N GLN A 118 16.58 10.43 4.90
CA GLN A 118 15.56 10.44 5.96
C GLN A 118 15.30 9.03 6.52
N LEU A 119 15.39 7.99 5.68
CA LEU A 119 15.18 6.61 6.06
C LEU A 119 16.47 5.87 6.46
N TRP A 120 17.62 6.57 6.50
CA TRP A 120 18.94 6.03 6.87
C TRP A 120 19.35 4.82 6.02
N ILE A 121 19.14 4.91 4.71
CA ILE A 121 19.50 3.88 3.72
C ILE A 121 20.22 4.47 2.50
N HIS A 122 20.67 5.72 2.56
CA HIS A 122 21.34 6.39 1.45
C HIS A 122 22.62 5.66 1.00
N GLU A 123 23.40 5.12 1.93
CA GLU A 123 24.61 4.34 1.65
C GLU A 123 24.32 3.02 0.91
N LEU A 124 23.06 2.59 0.88
CA LEU A 124 22.63 1.36 0.20
C LEU A 124 22.11 1.62 -1.22
N ARG A 125 22.09 2.86 -1.69
CA ARG A 125 21.43 3.30 -2.93
C ARG A 125 21.78 2.48 -4.17
N GLU A 126 23.04 2.05 -4.29
CA GLU A 126 23.55 1.26 -5.42
C GLU A 126 23.51 -0.26 -5.16
N ARG A 127 23.12 -0.70 -3.96
CA ARG A 127 22.98 -2.12 -3.67
C ARG A 127 21.73 -2.70 -4.30
N ARG A 128 21.82 -3.96 -4.68
CA ARG A 128 20.65 -4.71 -5.16
C ARG A 128 19.67 -4.96 -4.01
N ILE A 129 18.38 -4.80 -4.30
CA ILE A 129 17.32 -4.97 -3.28
C ILE A 129 17.35 -6.36 -2.64
N GLY A 130 17.71 -7.41 -3.39
CA GLY A 130 17.79 -8.77 -2.89
C GLY A 130 18.94 -9.06 -1.92
N GLU A 131 19.94 -8.16 -1.82
CA GLU A 131 21.09 -8.26 -0.92
C GLU A 131 20.81 -7.64 0.45
N LEU A 132 19.70 -6.92 0.59
CA LEU A 132 19.35 -6.18 1.79
C LEU A 132 18.68 -7.09 2.83
N SER A 133 18.88 -6.74 4.11
CA SER A 133 18.08 -7.32 5.20
C SER A 133 16.59 -6.98 5.04
N GLY A 134 15.70 -7.78 5.64
CA GLY A 134 14.25 -7.52 5.58
C GLY A 134 13.86 -6.13 6.07
N GLY A 135 14.50 -5.62 7.13
CA GLY A 135 14.25 -4.27 7.63
C GLY A 135 14.72 -3.18 6.67
N GLN A 136 15.87 -3.38 6.00
CA GLN A 136 16.35 -2.46 4.97
C GLN A 136 15.42 -2.47 3.74
N GLN A 137 14.99 -3.65 3.27
CA GLN A 137 14.00 -3.76 2.20
C GLN A 137 12.71 -3.03 2.54
N GLN A 138 12.23 -3.17 3.78
CA GLN A 138 11.01 -2.47 4.21
C GLN A 138 11.17 -0.95 4.16
N ARG A 139 12.32 -0.39 4.57
CA ARG A 139 12.61 1.04 4.43
C ARG A 139 12.62 1.49 2.96
N VAL A 140 13.17 0.68 2.06
CA VAL A 140 13.13 0.96 0.60
C VAL A 140 11.69 1.01 0.09
N PHE A 141 10.79 0.12 0.56
CA PHE A 141 9.38 0.18 0.19
C PHE A 141 8.63 1.36 0.78
N ILE A 142 9.02 1.81 1.98
CA ILE A 142 8.51 3.06 2.55
C ILE A 142 8.97 4.24 1.69
N ALA A 143 10.22 4.25 1.26
CA ALA A 143 10.74 5.30 0.38
C ALA A 143 10.01 5.35 -0.98
N LYS A 144 9.61 4.19 -1.50
CA LYS A 144 8.88 4.07 -2.77
C LYS A 144 7.43 4.55 -2.66
N ALA A 145 6.76 4.37 -1.50
CA ALA A 145 5.33 4.62 -1.28
C ALA A 145 5.03 6.11 -1.18
#